data_eb7ecb41bdde0344efb6623a36e36eb6
#
_entry.id   eb7ecb41bdde0344efb6623a36e36eb6
#
_cell.length_a   1.000
_cell.length_b   1.000
_cell.length_c   1.000
_cell.angle_alpha   90.00
_cell.angle_beta   90.00
_cell.angle_gamma   90.00
#
_symmetry.space_group_name_H-M   'P 1'
#
loop_
_entity.id
_entity.type
_entity.pdbx_description
1 polymer ?
#
loop_
_entity_poly.entity_id
_entity_poly.type
_entity_poly.pdbx_seq_one_letter_code
_entity_poly.pdbx_strand_id
1 'polypeptide(L)'
;MNYTPTKDSTDFALTVRRLDEEGCHTVSSKPVQVRVHHKLKDKLTKNICICGDSLVDNGSVATEVYRLLAEDNDCVIHQLGTRGPSGGKHEGRGSWTFARYLADTDYAGKTNAFWDKIKGRLDFQKYCETNGYEGIDYFLIALGTNDVSQGTTLYRTEAEVQK
;
A
#
# COMPACT_ATOMS: atom_id res chain seq x y z
N MET A 1 17.18 5.29 9.63
CA MET A 1 17.57 4.84 10.98
C MET A 1 17.24 3.36 11.06
N ASN A 2 18.23 2.49 11.19
CA ASN A 2 17.99 1.05 11.32
C ASN A 2 17.84 0.73 12.81
N TYR A 3 16.71 0.18 13.19
CA TYR A 3 16.45 -0.26 14.54
C TYR A 3 16.58 -1.77 14.63
N THR A 4 17.47 -2.25 15.48
CA THR A 4 17.59 -3.69 15.78
C THR A 4 16.92 -3.92 17.13
N PRO A 5 15.77 -4.59 17.18
CA PRO A 5 15.09 -4.87 18.43
C PRO A 5 15.91 -5.85 19.28
N THR A 6 16.00 -5.57 20.57
CA THR A 6 16.69 -6.40 21.56
C THR A 6 15.74 -7.20 22.44
N LYS A 7 14.41 -7.05 22.22
CA LYS A 7 13.34 -7.73 22.97
C LYS A 7 12.29 -8.25 22.00
N ASP A 8 11.52 -9.24 22.42
CA ASP A 8 10.42 -9.83 21.65
C ASP A 8 9.28 -8.85 21.34
N SER A 9 9.19 -7.77 22.05
CA SER A 9 8.28 -6.66 21.76
C SER A 9 8.83 -5.34 22.27
N THR A 10 8.50 -4.25 21.55
CA THR A 10 8.84 -2.89 21.97
C THR A 10 7.61 -2.00 21.72
N ASP A 11 7.22 -1.27 22.76
CA ASP A 11 6.17 -0.27 22.67
C ASP A 11 6.81 1.12 22.49
N PHE A 12 6.32 1.88 21.51
CA PHE A 12 6.70 3.27 21.30
C PHE A 12 5.50 4.09 20.85
N ALA A 13 5.60 5.40 20.89
CA ALA A 13 4.59 6.30 20.38
C ALA A 13 5.00 6.85 19.01
N LEU A 14 4.13 6.67 18.01
CA LEU A 14 4.25 7.41 16.76
C LEU A 14 3.65 8.80 16.98
N THR A 15 4.49 9.85 16.91
CA THR A 15 4.06 11.22 17.14
C THR A 15 4.19 12.04 15.87
N VAL A 16 3.08 12.63 15.44
CA VAL A 16 3.05 13.62 14.35
C VAL A 16 3.19 15.01 14.97
N ARG A 17 4.15 15.80 14.48
CA ARG A 17 4.41 17.16 14.93
C ARG A 17 4.24 18.14 13.75
N ARG A 18 3.67 19.29 14.03
CA ARG A 18 3.67 20.44 13.14
C ARG A 18 4.75 21.42 13.57
N LEU A 19 5.51 21.90 12.62
CA LEU A 19 6.47 22.99 12.85
C LEU A 19 5.89 24.27 12.22
N ASP A 20 5.79 25.31 12.99
CA ASP A 20 5.39 26.65 12.56
C ASP A 20 6.27 27.71 13.24
N GLU A 21 5.94 28.99 13.06
CA GLU A 21 6.70 30.12 13.62
C GLU A 21 6.69 30.13 15.15
N GLU A 22 5.70 29.52 15.79
CA GLU A 22 5.58 29.41 17.24
C GLU A 22 6.35 28.20 17.83
N GLY A 23 6.84 27.31 16.96
CA GLY A 23 7.64 26.16 17.37
C GLY A 23 7.12 24.81 16.89
N CYS A 24 7.49 23.75 17.60
CA CYS A 24 7.16 22.37 17.26
C CYS A 24 6.03 21.85 18.15
N HIS A 25 4.85 21.66 17.56
CA HIS A 25 3.63 21.25 18.27
C HIS A 25 3.25 19.80 17.93
N THR A 26 2.94 19.00 18.95
CA THR A 26 2.42 17.66 18.74
C THR A 26 0.95 17.73 18.27
N VAL A 27 0.70 17.25 17.06
CA VAL A 27 -0.66 17.19 16.47
C VAL A 27 -1.38 15.91 16.87
N SER A 28 -0.65 14.80 16.89
CA SER A 28 -1.19 13.48 17.26
C SER A 28 -0.09 12.59 17.81
N SER A 29 -0.46 11.73 18.75
CA SER A 29 0.42 10.66 19.22
C SER A 29 -0.38 9.39 19.44
N LYS A 30 0.09 8.26 18.87
CA LYS A 30 -0.55 6.95 19.02
C LYS A 30 0.46 5.94 19.51
N PRO A 31 0.10 5.07 20.46
CA PRO A 31 0.94 3.95 20.84
C PRO A 31 1.09 2.98 19.66
N VAL A 32 2.29 2.49 19.46
CA VAL A 32 2.63 1.47 18.46
C VAL A 32 3.36 0.34 19.15
N GLN A 33 2.89 -0.88 18.97
CA GLN A 33 3.56 -2.07 19.45
C GLN A 33 4.30 -2.75 18.30
N VAL A 34 5.60 -2.92 18.45
CA VAL A 34 6.42 -3.73 17.54
C VAL A 34 6.64 -5.09 18.19
N ARG A 35 6.19 -6.13 17.51
CA ARG A 35 6.44 -7.51 17.89
C ARG A 35 7.54 -8.08 17.02
N VAL A 36 8.53 -8.69 17.67
CA VAL A 36 9.62 -9.38 16.99
C VAL A 36 9.33 -10.87 17.04
N HIS A 37 9.34 -11.51 15.90
CA HIS A 37 9.21 -12.95 15.80
C HIS A 37 10.53 -13.57 15.37
N HIS A 38 10.83 -14.74 15.91
CA HIS A 38 11.95 -15.54 15.42
C HIS A 38 11.70 -15.96 13.97
N LYS A 39 12.79 -16.13 13.23
CA LYS A 39 12.74 -16.67 11.87
C LYS A 39 11.96 -17.99 11.83
N LEU A 40 11.10 -18.11 10.85
CA LEU A 40 10.36 -19.36 10.62
C LEU A 40 11.30 -20.40 10.03
N LYS A 41 11.09 -21.66 10.42
CA LYS A 41 11.88 -22.80 9.89
C LYS A 41 11.54 -23.09 8.43
N ASP A 42 10.29 -22.83 8.04
CA ASP A 42 9.78 -23.09 6.70
C ASP A 42 9.56 -21.75 5.95
N LYS A 43 9.94 -21.73 4.67
CA LYS A 43 9.70 -20.56 3.82
C LYS A 43 8.22 -20.33 3.65
N LEU A 44 7.77 -19.12 3.94
CA LEU A 44 6.41 -18.69 3.66
C LEU A 44 6.32 -18.12 2.24
N THR A 45 5.35 -18.61 1.48
CA THR A 45 4.97 -17.98 0.21
C THR A 45 3.86 -16.97 0.45
N LYS A 46 4.05 -15.73 -0.03
CA LYS A 46 3.09 -14.63 0.16
C LYS A 46 2.85 -13.87 -1.12
N ASN A 47 1.58 -13.60 -1.39
CA ASN A 47 1.11 -12.82 -2.51
C ASN A 47 0.85 -11.38 -2.06
N ILE A 48 1.59 -10.41 -2.62
CA ILE A 48 1.52 -9.01 -2.26
C ILE A 48 1.07 -8.19 -3.46
N CYS A 49 0.01 -7.39 -3.30
CA CYS A 49 -0.42 -6.40 -4.27
C CYS A 49 -0.15 -5.00 -3.74
N ILE A 50 0.53 -4.16 -4.53
CA ILE A 50 0.83 -2.77 -4.19
C ILE A 50 0.01 -1.86 -5.09
N CYS A 51 -0.90 -1.10 -4.49
CA CYS A 51 -1.76 -0.11 -5.13
C CYS A 51 -1.32 1.29 -4.74
N GLY A 52 -1.38 2.25 -5.66
CA GLY A 52 -1.00 3.61 -5.33
C GLY A 52 -1.10 4.60 -6.51
N ASP A 53 -0.58 5.77 -6.28
CA ASP A 53 -0.55 6.88 -7.24
C ASP A 53 0.73 6.87 -8.11
N SER A 54 1.21 8.05 -8.53
CA SER A 54 2.41 8.21 -9.34
C SER A 54 3.68 7.69 -8.68
N LEU A 55 3.74 7.66 -7.35
CA LEU A 55 4.89 7.15 -6.61
C LEU A 55 5.02 5.63 -6.76
N VAL A 56 3.91 4.93 -6.90
CA VAL A 56 3.90 3.49 -7.19
C VAL A 56 3.95 3.24 -8.70
N ASP A 57 3.27 4.06 -9.52
CA ASP A 57 3.17 3.92 -10.98
C ASP A 57 4.54 3.98 -11.68
N ASN A 58 5.52 4.71 -11.12
CA ASN A 58 6.88 4.77 -11.65
C ASN A 58 7.67 3.46 -11.45
N GLY A 59 7.16 2.53 -10.66
CA GLY A 59 7.73 1.21 -10.41
C GLY A 59 8.83 1.14 -9.35
N SER A 60 9.40 2.27 -8.92
CA SER A 60 10.54 2.28 -7.99
C SER A 60 10.18 1.66 -6.64
N VAL A 61 9.01 2.04 -6.09
CA VAL A 61 8.53 1.50 -4.80
C VAL A 61 8.32 -0.01 -4.89
N ALA A 62 7.63 -0.47 -5.94
CA ALA A 62 7.34 -1.89 -6.12
C ALA A 62 8.61 -2.73 -6.30
N THR A 63 9.55 -2.25 -7.10
CA THR A 63 10.84 -2.91 -7.33
C THR A 63 11.68 -2.98 -6.06
N GLU A 64 11.73 -1.90 -5.27
CA GLU A 64 12.51 -1.87 -4.03
C GLU A 64 11.89 -2.75 -2.95
N VAL A 65 10.55 -2.76 -2.82
CA VAL A 65 9.86 -3.70 -1.92
C VAL A 65 10.17 -5.14 -2.30
N TYR A 66 10.12 -5.48 -3.59
CA TYR A 66 10.46 -6.82 -4.04
C TYR A 66 11.90 -7.18 -3.71
N ARG A 67 12.85 -6.29 -3.98
CA ARG A 67 14.27 -6.50 -3.71
C ARG A 67 14.52 -6.77 -2.22
N LEU A 68 13.97 -5.93 -1.34
CA LEU A 68 14.13 -6.07 0.11
C LEU A 68 13.55 -7.37 0.66
N LEU A 69 12.37 -7.76 0.16
CA LEU A 69 11.72 -9.00 0.59
C LEU A 69 12.37 -10.25 0.00
N ALA A 70 12.92 -10.16 -1.22
CA ALA A 70 13.66 -11.27 -1.86
C ALA A 70 15.01 -11.52 -1.20
N GLU A 71 15.63 -10.52 -0.56
CA GLU A 71 16.83 -10.68 0.25
C GLU A 71 16.57 -11.43 1.56
N ASP A 72 15.31 -11.46 2.02
CA ASP A 72 14.91 -12.27 3.17
C ASP A 72 14.68 -13.72 2.74
N ASN A 73 15.65 -14.57 3.06
CA ASN A 73 15.63 -15.97 2.68
C ASN A 73 14.49 -16.80 3.32
N ASP A 74 13.73 -16.22 4.22
CA ASP A 74 12.64 -16.89 4.93
C ASP A 74 11.28 -16.73 4.23
N CYS A 75 11.21 -15.89 3.17
CA CYS A 75 9.96 -15.63 2.48
C CYS A 75 10.12 -15.70 0.95
N VAL A 76 9.15 -16.34 0.29
CA VAL A 76 8.98 -16.26 -1.16
C VAL A 76 7.85 -15.28 -1.44
N ILE A 77 8.17 -14.20 -2.15
CA ILE A 77 7.20 -13.15 -2.43
C ILE A 77 6.78 -13.22 -3.90
N HIS A 78 5.48 -13.33 -4.12
CA HIS A 78 4.85 -13.12 -5.41
C HIS A 78 4.22 -11.72 -5.43
N GLN A 79 4.83 -10.83 -6.16
CA GLN A 79 4.27 -9.51 -6.39
C GLN A 79 3.22 -9.57 -7.50
N LEU A 80 1.99 -9.18 -7.16
CA LEU A 80 0.83 -9.19 -8.05
C LEU A 80 0.59 -7.80 -8.62
N GLY A 81 0.19 -7.75 -9.89
CA GLY A 81 -0.15 -6.50 -10.55
C GLY A 81 -0.23 -6.66 -12.06
N THR A 82 -1.04 -5.82 -12.70
CA THR A 82 -1.18 -5.75 -14.15
C THR A 82 -0.14 -4.83 -14.79
N ARG A 83 0.64 -4.13 -13.97
CA ARG A 83 1.65 -3.12 -14.37
C ARG A 83 3.02 -3.48 -13.81
N GLY A 84 4.05 -2.88 -14.39
CA GLY A 84 5.44 -3.09 -13.98
C GLY A 84 6.07 -4.37 -14.50
N PRO A 85 7.41 -4.47 -14.41
CA PRO A 85 8.18 -5.64 -14.83
C PRO A 85 8.02 -6.82 -13.86
N SER A 86 8.54 -7.98 -14.22
CA SER A 86 8.73 -9.08 -13.27
C SER A 86 9.64 -8.62 -12.13
N GLY A 87 9.27 -8.94 -10.88
CA GLY A 87 9.99 -8.44 -9.70
C GLY A 87 9.73 -6.96 -9.38
N GLY A 88 8.63 -6.40 -9.86
CA GLY A 88 8.21 -5.01 -9.63
C GLY A 88 6.75 -4.81 -10.04
N LYS A 89 5.93 -5.86 -9.99
CA LYS A 89 4.49 -5.78 -10.32
C LYS A 89 3.73 -4.90 -9.34
N HIS A 90 2.77 -4.12 -9.85
CA HIS A 90 1.98 -3.19 -9.06
C HIS A 90 0.66 -2.81 -9.75
N GLU A 91 -0.20 -2.13 -9.00
CA GLU A 91 -1.41 -1.46 -9.48
C GLU A 91 -1.35 0.06 -9.25
N GLY A 92 -0.16 0.66 -9.38
CA GLY A 92 0.02 2.10 -9.32
C GLY A 92 -0.57 2.81 -10.54
N ARG A 93 -1.20 3.96 -10.32
CA ARG A 93 -1.77 4.82 -11.38
C ARG A 93 -1.52 6.29 -11.08
N GLY A 94 -0.71 6.93 -11.92
CA GLY A 94 -0.37 8.34 -11.76
C GLY A 94 -1.60 9.24 -11.69
N SER A 95 -1.56 10.21 -10.80
CA SER A 95 -2.64 11.16 -10.52
C SER A 95 -3.94 10.57 -9.95
N TRP A 96 -3.91 9.31 -9.52
CA TRP A 96 -5.09 8.67 -8.94
C TRP A 96 -5.25 9.03 -7.45
N THR A 97 -6.52 9.09 -7.03
CA THR A 97 -6.99 9.35 -5.67
C THR A 97 -7.74 8.13 -5.13
N PHE A 98 -8.07 8.11 -3.84
CA PHE A 98 -8.97 7.11 -3.27
C PHE A 98 -10.30 7.06 -4.03
N ALA A 99 -10.91 8.22 -4.33
CA ALA A 99 -12.18 8.28 -5.05
C ALA A 99 -12.12 7.58 -6.41
N ARG A 100 -10.99 7.68 -7.13
CA ARG A 100 -10.81 7.00 -8.42
C ARG A 100 -10.69 5.48 -8.28
N TYR A 101 -10.07 4.99 -7.23
CA TYR A 101 -10.04 3.55 -6.95
C TYR A 101 -11.37 3.00 -6.44
N LEU A 102 -12.24 3.84 -5.87
CA LEU A 102 -13.56 3.45 -5.37
C LEU A 102 -14.69 3.57 -6.42
N ALA A 103 -14.36 3.79 -7.67
CA ALA A 103 -15.33 3.96 -8.76
C ALA A 103 -14.93 3.22 -10.04
N ASP A 104 -15.87 3.12 -10.99
CA ASP A 104 -15.57 2.71 -12.36
C ASP A 104 -14.85 3.84 -13.09
N THR A 105 -13.56 3.92 -12.83
CA THR A 105 -12.74 5.01 -13.35
C THR A 105 -11.99 4.58 -14.60
N ASP A 106 -12.10 5.41 -15.65
CA ASP A 106 -11.16 5.50 -16.75
C ASP A 106 -10.58 6.91 -16.76
N TYR A 107 -9.32 7.04 -16.39
CA TYR A 107 -8.65 8.33 -16.29
C TYR A 107 -7.22 8.24 -16.83
N ALA A 108 -6.90 9.16 -17.74
CA ALA A 108 -5.59 9.23 -18.41
C ALA A 108 -5.18 7.87 -19.05
N GLY A 109 -6.13 7.20 -19.70
CA GLY A 109 -5.92 5.91 -20.34
C GLY A 109 -5.67 4.74 -19.38
N LYS A 110 -6.06 4.88 -18.12
CA LYS A 110 -5.89 3.86 -17.07
C LYS A 110 -7.23 3.55 -16.44
N THR A 111 -7.59 2.27 -16.40
CA THR A 111 -8.83 1.78 -15.80
C THR A 111 -8.58 1.23 -14.40
N ASN A 112 -9.64 1.16 -13.59
CA ASN A 112 -9.59 0.52 -12.29
C ASN A 112 -9.62 -1.01 -12.45
N ALA A 113 -8.48 -1.66 -12.21
CA ALA A 113 -8.34 -3.11 -12.35
C ALA A 113 -9.17 -3.90 -11.33
N PHE A 114 -9.51 -3.28 -10.20
CA PHE A 114 -10.28 -3.93 -9.13
C PHE A 114 -11.79 -3.77 -9.31
N TRP A 115 -12.25 -2.95 -10.27
CA TRP A 115 -13.67 -2.63 -10.42
C TRP A 115 -14.41 -3.69 -11.26
N ASP A 116 -15.42 -4.30 -10.67
CA ASP A 116 -16.37 -5.14 -11.41
C ASP A 116 -17.51 -4.27 -11.95
N LYS A 117 -17.51 -4.05 -13.27
CA LYS A 117 -18.54 -3.26 -13.96
C LYS A 117 -19.94 -3.87 -13.87
N ILE A 118 -20.02 -5.19 -13.75
CA ILE A 118 -21.30 -5.90 -13.66
C ILE A 118 -21.91 -5.73 -12.28
N LYS A 119 -21.09 -5.88 -11.24
CA LYS A 119 -21.52 -5.74 -9.85
C LYS A 119 -21.53 -4.28 -9.36
N GLY A 120 -20.90 -3.35 -10.10
CA GLY A 120 -20.78 -1.94 -9.73
C GLY A 120 -19.99 -1.71 -8.44
N ARG A 121 -18.97 -2.52 -8.17
CA ARG A 121 -18.15 -2.45 -6.95
C ARG A 121 -16.75 -2.99 -7.13
N LEU A 122 -15.88 -2.76 -6.15
CA LEU A 122 -14.60 -3.45 -6.07
C LEU A 122 -14.81 -4.96 -5.87
N ASP A 123 -14.07 -5.76 -6.62
CA ASP A 123 -14.09 -7.22 -6.52
C ASP A 123 -12.68 -7.78 -6.67
N PHE A 124 -12.00 -7.95 -5.54
CA PHE A 124 -10.63 -8.47 -5.50
C PHE A 124 -10.56 -9.96 -5.89
N GLN A 125 -11.61 -10.72 -5.64
CA GLN A 125 -11.67 -12.11 -6.09
C GLN A 125 -11.68 -12.18 -7.62
N LYS A 126 -12.56 -11.41 -8.27
CA LYS A 126 -12.60 -11.32 -9.72
C LYS A 126 -11.29 -10.82 -10.32
N TYR A 127 -10.64 -9.83 -9.68
CA TYR A 127 -9.33 -9.37 -10.08
C TYR A 127 -8.30 -10.50 -10.08
N CYS A 128 -8.27 -11.32 -9.02
CA CYS A 128 -7.38 -12.47 -8.94
C CYS A 128 -7.71 -13.51 -10.02
N GLU A 129 -8.96 -13.89 -10.17
CA GLU A 129 -9.42 -14.86 -11.20
C GLU A 129 -9.05 -14.40 -12.61
N THR A 130 -9.27 -13.11 -12.92
CA THR A 130 -8.99 -12.55 -14.25
C THR A 130 -7.50 -12.58 -14.60
N ASN A 131 -6.63 -12.43 -13.59
CA ASN A 131 -5.18 -12.36 -13.77
C ASN A 131 -4.46 -13.68 -13.44
N GLY A 132 -5.19 -14.74 -13.09
CA GLY A 132 -4.61 -16.04 -12.75
C GLY A 132 -3.88 -16.06 -11.42
N TYR A 133 -4.29 -15.22 -10.45
CA TYR A 133 -3.73 -15.17 -9.11
C TYR A 133 -4.55 -16.05 -8.15
N GLU A 134 -3.87 -16.77 -7.26
CA GLU A 134 -4.54 -17.60 -6.24
C GLU A 134 -5.24 -16.75 -5.17
N GLY A 135 -4.76 -15.54 -4.91
CA GLY A 135 -5.30 -14.62 -3.91
C GLY A 135 -4.28 -13.54 -3.54
N ILE A 136 -4.70 -12.62 -2.69
CA ILE A 136 -3.86 -11.54 -2.14
C ILE A 136 -3.73 -11.77 -0.63
N ASP A 137 -2.51 -12.03 -0.14
CA ASP A 137 -2.23 -12.12 1.31
C ASP A 137 -2.09 -10.71 1.93
N TYR A 138 -1.41 -9.81 1.22
CA TYR A 138 -1.18 -8.44 1.67
C TYR A 138 -1.52 -7.44 0.56
N PHE A 139 -2.35 -6.47 0.91
CA PHE A 139 -2.69 -5.36 0.03
C PHE A 139 -2.12 -4.07 0.61
N LEU A 140 -1.12 -3.52 -0.06
CA LEU A 140 -0.44 -2.30 0.35
C LEU A 140 -1.03 -1.12 -0.42
N ILE A 141 -1.45 -0.08 0.30
CA ILE A 141 -2.03 1.13 -0.27
C ILE A 141 -1.10 2.31 -0.02
N ALA A 142 -0.64 2.95 -1.10
CA ALA A 142 0.16 4.17 -1.05
C ALA A 142 -0.57 5.28 -1.84
N LEU A 143 -1.58 5.85 -1.21
CA LEU A 143 -2.45 6.90 -1.75
C LEU A 143 -2.54 8.08 -0.77
N GLY A 144 -3.15 9.17 -1.22
CA GLY A 144 -3.42 10.34 -0.40
C GLY A 144 -2.75 11.61 -0.91
N THR A 145 -1.59 11.51 -1.55
CA THR A 145 -0.87 12.68 -2.09
C THR A 145 -1.73 13.49 -3.06
N ASN A 146 -2.39 12.81 -4.00
CA ASN A 146 -3.26 13.48 -4.97
C ASN A 146 -4.59 13.94 -4.35
N ASP A 147 -5.07 13.24 -3.33
CA ASP A 147 -6.28 13.63 -2.60
C ASP A 147 -6.08 15.01 -1.96
N VAL A 148 -4.94 15.19 -1.28
CA VAL A 148 -4.57 16.47 -0.66
C VAL A 148 -4.29 17.53 -1.71
N SER A 149 -3.50 17.24 -2.74
CA SER A 149 -3.09 18.23 -3.76
C SER A 149 -4.24 18.68 -4.66
N GLN A 150 -5.29 17.87 -4.84
CA GLN A 150 -6.48 18.18 -5.62
C GLN A 150 -7.59 18.84 -4.78
N GLY A 151 -7.27 19.30 -3.57
CA GLY A 151 -8.20 20.02 -2.70
C GLY A 151 -9.22 19.12 -1.99
N THR A 152 -8.96 17.81 -1.93
CA THR A 152 -9.74 16.90 -1.10
C THR A 152 -9.47 17.23 0.37
N THR A 153 -10.50 17.49 1.16
CA THR A 153 -10.33 17.73 2.60
C THR A 153 -9.93 16.43 3.32
N LEU A 154 -9.18 16.54 4.40
CA LEU A 154 -8.79 15.38 5.22
C LEU A 154 -10.00 14.52 5.61
N TYR A 155 -11.12 15.17 5.92
CA TYR A 155 -12.37 14.48 6.27
C TYR A 155 -12.92 13.61 5.13
N ARG A 156 -12.87 14.08 3.87
CA ARG A 156 -13.30 13.28 2.72
C ARG A 156 -12.37 12.09 2.48
N THR A 157 -11.07 12.29 2.65
CA THR A 157 -10.08 11.22 2.51
C THR A 157 -10.32 10.12 3.55
N GLU A 158 -10.60 10.47 4.81
CA GLU A 158 -10.95 9.49 5.85
C GLU A 158 -12.22 8.71 5.49
N ALA A 159 -13.27 9.39 5.04
CA ALA A 159 -14.53 8.75 4.65
C ALA A 159 -14.38 7.83 3.42
N GLU A 160 -13.45 8.13 2.52
CA GLU A 160 -13.14 7.29 1.35
C GLU A 160 -12.31 6.06 1.72
N VAL A 161 -11.45 6.15 2.71
CA VAL A 161 -10.66 5.00 3.22
C VAL A 161 -11.51 4.01 4.00
N GLN A 162 -12.60 4.46 4.62
CA GLN A 162 -13.50 3.60 5.42
C GLN A 162 -14.51 2.81 4.57
N LYS A 163 -14.59 3.04 3.28
CA LYS A 163 -15.46 2.31 2.34
C LYS A 163 -14.78 1.05 1.81
#